data_c2f93b9762fa75dbbcd96b2de0752a1c
#
_entry.id   c2f93b9762fa75dbbcd96b2de0752a1c
#
_cell.length_a   1.000
_cell.length_b   1.000
_cell.length_c   1.000
_cell.angle_alpha   90.00
_cell.angle_beta   90.00
_cell.angle_gamma   90.00
#
_symmetry.space_group_name_H-M   'P 1'
#
loop_
_entity.id
_entity.type
_entity.pdbx_description
1 polymer ?
#
loop_
_entity_poly.entity_id
_entity_poly.type
_entity_poly.pdbx_seq_one_letter_code
_entity_poly.pdbx_strand_id
1 'polypeptide(L)'
;FHINANGDAEPCVFIHYSGANIRENTLLECLKQPLFMAYRDNQPFNNNQLRPCPMLENSEILQRIVKETGAKSTDLQSPETVEHLCAKCHEYADKWAPEADKLWNESTHMEHAYENYKPKEQNKC
;
A
#
# COMPACT_ATOMS: atom_id res chain seq x y z
N PHE A 1 -1.40 -6.71 6.36
CA PHE A 1 -2.39 -5.79 6.92
C PHE A 1 -2.30 -5.74 8.44
N HIS A 2 -2.89 -4.76 9.04
CA HIS A 2 -2.87 -4.49 10.46
C HIS A 2 -4.31 -4.25 10.94
N ILE A 3 -4.62 -4.64 12.17
CA ILE A 3 -5.86 -4.24 12.85
C ILE A 3 -5.46 -3.41 14.05
N ASN A 4 -5.88 -2.15 14.06
CA ASN A 4 -5.55 -1.22 15.14
C ASN A 4 -6.40 -1.48 16.41
N ALA A 5 -6.11 -0.76 17.49
CA ALA A 5 -6.79 -0.93 18.77
C ALA A 5 -8.31 -0.62 18.70
N ASN A 6 -8.73 0.19 17.73
CA ASN A 6 -10.14 0.52 17.51
C ASN A 6 -10.88 -0.53 16.66
N GLY A 7 -10.14 -1.49 16.07
CA GLY A 7 -10.67 -2.54 15.22
C GLY A 7 -10.66 -2.21 13.73
N ASP A 8 -10.06 -1.09 13.31
CA ASP A 8 -9.98 -0.74 11.90
C ASP A 8 -8.93 -1.61 11.19
N ALA A 9 -9.27 -2.12 10.01
CA ALA A 9 -8.38 -2.92 9.19
C ALA A 9 -7.59 -2.01 8.25
N GLU A 10 -6.29 -1.84 8.54
CA GLU A 10 -5.36 -0.97 7.84
C GLU A 10 -4.41 -1.76 6.93
N PRO A 11 -3.96 -1.20 5.79
CA PRO A 11 -3.05 -1.91 4.88
C PRO A 11 -1.67 -2.16 5.50
N CYS A 12 -1.22 -1.28 6.37
CA CYS A 12 0.08 -1.30 7.03
C CYS A 12 0.01 -0.54 8.35
N VAL A 13 0.89 -0.85 9.30
CA VAL A 13 0.98 -0.15 10.60
C VAL A 13 1.33 1.34 10.50
N PHE A 14 1.80 1.80 9.34
CA PHE A 14 2.15 3.21 9.08
C PHE A 14 1.13 3.93 8.21
N ILE A 15 0.15 3.22 7.67
CA ILE A 15 -0.86 3.79 6.78
C ILE A 15 -2.21 3.72 7.49
N HIS A 16 -2.49 4.77 8.23
CA HIS A 16 -3.67 4.91 9.09
C HIS A 16 -4.92 5.31 8.29
N TYR A 17 -5.31 4.41 7.37
CA TYR A 17 -6.51 4.54 6.53
C TYR A 17 -7.26 3.22 6.47
N SER A 18 -8.58 3.29 6.58
CA SER A 18 -9.46 2.13 6.47
C SER A 18 -10.85 2.49 5.93
N GLY A 19 -11.52 1.51 5.38
CA GLY A 19 -12.94 1.54 5.04
C GLY A 19 -13.75 0.47 5.76
N ALA A 20 -13.12 -0.33 6.67
CA ALA A 20 -13.80 -1.43 7.37
C ALA A 20 -13.25 -1.65 8.78
N ASN A 21 -14.13 -2.07 9.69
CA ASN A 21 -13.81 -2.33 11.09
C ASN A 21 -14.28 -3.74 11.48
N ILE A 22 -13.45 -4.51 12.19
CA ILE A 22 -13.76 -5.90 12.59
C ILE A 22 -14.88 -6.03 13.63
N ARG A 23 -15.31 -4.92 14.24
CA ARG A 23 -16.47 -4.92 15.14
C ARG A 23 -17.80 -4.91 14.39
N GLU A 24 -17.77 -4.53 13.11
CA GLU A 24 -18.94 -4.37 12.24
C GLU A 24 -18.93 -5.36 11.07
N ASN A 25 -17.74 -5.88 10.73
CA ASN A 25 -17.52 -6.74 9.58
C ASN A 25 -16.74 -7.99 9.98
N THR A 26 -16.94 -9.08 9.26
CA THR A 26 -16.10 -10.26 9.38
C THR A 26 -14.69 -9.95 8.86
N LEU A 27 -13.68 -10.73 9.27
CA LEU A 27 -12.32 -10.59 8.77
C LEU A 27 -12.26 -10.68 7.23
N LEU A 28 -13.05 -11.56 6.63
CA LEU A 28 -13.09 -11.72 5.19
C LEU A 28 -13.65 -10.47 4.48
N GLU A 29 -14.66 -9.84 5.05
CA GLU A 29 -15.21 -8.57 4.55
C GLU A 29 -14.19 -7.44 4.69
N CYS A 30 -13.49 -7.36 5.82
CA CYS A 30 -12.38 -6.41 6.00
C CYS A 30 -11.29 -6.59 4.93
N LEU A 31 -10.92 -7.83 4.61
CA LEU A 31 -9.93 -8.14 3.58
C LEU A 31 -10.42 -7.83 2.15
N LYS A 32 -11.73 -7.74 1.96
CA LYS A 32 -12.37 -7.38 0.69
C LYS A 32 -12.79 -5.91 0.60
N GLN A 33 -12.44 -5.09 1.59
CA GLN A 33 -12.77 -3.67 1.54
C GLN A 33 -12.16 -3.00 0.30
N PRO A 34 -12.77 -1.93 -0.24
CA PRO A 34 -12.29 -1.26 -1.45
C PRO A 34 -10.81 -0.87 -1.41
N LEU A 35 -10.33 -0.38 -0.26
CA LEU A 35 -8.93 -0.01 -0.08
C LEU A 35 -7.99 -1.20 -0.32
N PHE A 36 -8.27 -2.37 0.26
CA PHE A 36 -7.43 -3.56 0.11
C PHE A 36 -7.51 -4.14 -1.29
N MET A 37 -8.68 -4.09 -1.91
CA MET A 37 -8.84 -4.52 -3.30
C MET A 37 -8.04 -3.62 -4.24
N ALA A 38 -8.09 -2.30 -4.06
CA ALA A 38 -7.28 -1.36 -4.83
C ALA A 38 -5.77 -1.56 -4.61
N TYR A 39 -5.35 -1.89 -3.38
CA TYR A 39 -3.96 -2.28 -3.09
C TYR A 39 -3.53 -3.50 -3.89
N ARG A 40 -4.33 -4.56 -3.87
CA ARG A 40 -4.07 -5.78 -4.64
C ARG A 40 -3.96 -5.49 -6.14
N ASP A 41 -4.89 -4.72 -6.66
CA ASP A 41 -5.02 -4.48 -8.10
C ASP A 41 -3.95 -3.51 -8.65
N ASN A 42 -3.31 -2.73 -7.78
CA ASN A 42 -2.23 -1.82 -8.13
C ASN A 42 -0.83 -2.39 -7.83
N GLN A 43 -0.72 -3.61 -7.35
CA GLN A 43 0.59 -4.24 -7.17
C GLN A 43 1.12 -4.80 -8.50
N PRO A 44 2.42 -4.69 -8.72
CA PRO A 44 3.41 -4.01 -7.88
C PRO A 44 3.29 -2.48 -8.00
N PHE A 45 3.45 -1.77 -6.90
CA PHE A 45 3.41 -0.30 -6.89
C PHE A 45 4.59 0.33 -7.63
N ASN A 46 5.69 -0.41 -7.77
CA ASN A 46 6.89 0.00 -8.49
C ASN A 46 7.50 -1.21 -9.20
N ASN A 47 8.05 -1.00 -10.38
CA ASN A 47 8.79 -2.05 -11.09
C ASN A 47 10.10 -2.40 -10.37
N ASN A 48 10.70 -1.45 -9.67
CA ASN A 48 11.84 -1.67 -8.80
C ASN A 48 11.37 -2.16 -7.43
N GLN A 49 11.60 -3.44 -7.12
CA GLN A 49 11.17 -4.06 -5.86
C GLN A 49 11.94 -3.57 -4.62
N LEU A 50 13.01 -2.80 -4.80
CA LEU A 50 13.67 -2.09 -3.71
C LEU A 50 12.94 -0.79 -3.33
N ARG A 51 11.87 -0.44 -4.08
CA ARG A 51 11.00 0.72 -3.86
C ARG A 51 9.52 0.33 -3.79
N PRO A 52 9.16 -0.64 -2.93
CA PRO A 52 7.82 -1.26 -2.98
C PRO A 52 6.75 -0.48 -2.20
N CYS A 53 7.13 0.46 -1.33
CA CYS A 53 6.21 1.06 -0.38
C CYS A 53 5.33 2.12 -1.05
N PRO A 54 4.00 2.01 -0.98
CA PRO A 54 3.13 3.02 -1.57
C PRO A 54 3.14 4.35 -0.82
N MET A 55 3.52 4.38 0.46
CA MET A 55 3.61 5.62 1.23
C MET A 55 4.93 6.35 0.98
N LEU A 56 6.05 5.62 0.91
CA LEU A 56 7.39 6.20 0.78
C LEU A 56 7.69 6.54 -0.68
N GLU A 57 7.71 5.53 -1.54
CA GLU A 57 8.27 5.64 -2.89
C GLU A 57 7.21 5.82 -3.98
N ASN A 58 5.93 5.56 -3.66
CA ASN A 58 4.85 5.55 -4.65
C ASN A 58 3.63 6.33 -4.13
N SER A 59 3.88 7.47 -3.51
CA SER A 59 2.89 8.27 -2.79
C SER A 59 1.69 8.71 -3.63
N GLU A 60 1.88 8.97 -4.92
CA GLU A 60 0.80 9.32 -5.83
C GLU A 60 -0.22 8.18 -5.98
N ILE A 61 0.26 6.93 -5.96
CA ILE A 61 -0.60 5.75 -6.04
C ILE A 61 -1.42 5.64 -4.75
N LEU A 62 -0.80 5.78 -3.58
CA LEU A 62 -1.51 5.73 -2.31
C LEU A 62 -2.57 6.83 -2.21
N GLN A 63 -2.21 8.07 -2.56
CA GLN A 63 -3.13 9.20 -2.52
C GLN A 63 -4.35 8.97 -3.44
N ARG A 64 -4.12 8.47 -4.64
CA ARG A 64 -5.17 8.12 -5.59
C ARG A 64 -6.07 7.02 -5.03
N ILE A 65 -5.51 5.91 -4.54
CA ILE A 65 -6.26 4.78 -3.99
C ILE A 65 -7.14 5.23 -2.82
N VAL A 66 -6.60 5.99 -1.86
CA VAL A 66 -7.35 6.47 -0.70
C VAL A 66 -8.53 7.35 -1.15
N LYS A 67 -8.33 8.24 -2.11
CA LYS A 67 -9.39 9.11 -2.64
C LYS A 67 -10.48 8.33 -3.40
N GLU A 68 -10.07 7.44 -4.28
CA GLU A 68 -11.00 6.64 -5.10
C GLU A 68 -11.84 5.67 -4.26
N THR A 69 -11.27 5.11 -3.20
CA THR A 69 -11.95 4.14 -2.34
C THR A 69 -12.76 4.80 -1.23
N GLY A 70 -12.59 6.09 -0.99
CA GLY A 70 -13.23 6.81 0.10
C GLY A 70 -12.76 6.36 1.49
N ALA A 71 -11.61 5.70 1.60
CA ALA A 71 -11.02 5.30 2.86
C ALA A 71 -10.76 6.53 3.75
N LYS A 72 -11.01 6.38 5.05
CA LYS A 72 -10.90 7.48 6.02
C LYS A 72 -9.68 7.28 6.91
N SER A 73 -9.14 8.39 7.40
CA SER A 73 -8.12 8.34 8.45
C SER A 73 -8.66 7.63 9.69
N THR A 74 -7.86 6.72 10.22
CA THR A 74 -8.14 5.95 11.44
C THR A 74 -7.44 6.55 12.66
N ASP A 75 -6.63 7.60 12.47
CA ASP A 75 -6.10 8.38 13.58
C ASP A 75 -7.19 9.31 14.13
N LEU A 76 -7.76 8.92 15.27
CA LEU A 76 -8.86 9.64 15.90
C LEU A 76 -8.38 10.89 16.64
N GLN A 77 -7.11 10.97 17.03
CA GLN A 77 -6.58 12.10 17.79
C GLN A 77 -6.06 13.21 16.87
N SER A 78 -5.44 12.84 15.78
CA SER A 78 -4.82 13.75 14.81
C SER A 78 -5.09 13.31 13.39
N PRO A 79 -6.35 13.25 12.94
CA PRO A 79 -6.66 12.84 11.58
C PRO A 79 -5.93 13.73 10.58
N GLU A 80 -5.22 13.11 9.65
CA GLU A 80 -4.45 13.81 8.65
C GLU A 80 -4.87 13.41 7.23
N THR A 81 -4.58 14.28 6.27
CA THR A 81 -4.78 13.96 4.86
C THR A 81 -3.71 12.99 4.38
N VAL A 82 -4.02 12.19 3.36
CA VAL A 82 -3.07 11.25 2.79
C VAL A 82 -1.86 11.96 2.17
N GLU A 83 -2.05 13.17 1.65
CA GLU A 83 -0.98 14.03 1.15
C GLU A 83 0.01 14.40 2.26
N HIS A 84 -0.52 14.78 3.42
CA HIS A 84 0.32 15.13 4.58
C HIS A 84 1.07 13.91 5.10
N LEU A 85 0.40 12.76 5.21
CA LEU A 85 1.03 11.49 5.59
C LEU A 85 2.22 11.17 4.68
N CYS A 86 2.01 11.22 3.36
CA CYS A 86 3.05 10.93 2.37
C CYS A 86 4.20 11.94 2.41
N ALA A 87 3.89 13.23 2.57
CA ALA A 87 4.89 14.31 2.55
C ALA A 87 5.98 14.14 3.63
N LYS A 88 5.66 13.51 4.75
CA LYS A 88 6.63 13.25 5.84
C LYS A 88 7.83 12.41 5.41
N CYS A 89 7.71 11.64 4.34
CA CYS A 89 8.69 10.66 3.91
C CYS A 89 9.37 10.98 2.58
N HIS A 90 8.98 12.06 1.89
CA HIS A 90 9.50 12.41 0.56
C HIS A 90 11.03 12.54 0.54
N GLU A 91 11.60 13.28 1.47
CA GLU A 91 13.05 13.51 1.51
C GLU A 91 13.85 12.21 1.64
N TYR A 92 13.34 11.26 2.43
CA TYR A 92 13.96 9.95 2.60
C TYR A 92 13.86 9.12 1.30
N ALA A 93 12.68 9.09 0.70
CA ALA A 93 12.43 8.34 -0.52
C ALA A 93 13.26 8.88 -1.70
N ASP A 94 13.38 10.20 -1.83
CA ASP A 94 14.17 10.86 -2.86
C ASP A 94 15.66 10.54 -2.75
N LYS A 95 16.18 10.45 -1.52
CA LYS A 95 17.57 10.06 -1.28
C LYS A 95 17.82 8.58 -1.57
N TRP A 96 16.84 7.72 -1.31
CA TRP A 96 16.94 6.29 -1.55
C TRP A 96 16.80 5.92 -3.04
N ALA A 97 15.99 6.64 -3.78
CA ALA A 97 15.64 6.31 -5.16
C ALA A 97 16.84 6.03 -6.08
N PRO A 98 17.89 6.90 -6.16
CA PRO A 98 19.01 6.66 -7.06
C PRO A 98 19.84 5.43 -6.68
N GLU A 99 20.01 5.17 -5.39
CA GLU A 99 20.73 3.98 -4.91
C GLU A 99 19.92 2.70 -5.18
N ALA A 100 18.62 2.73 -4.93
CA ALA A 100 17.74 1.60 -5.24
C ALA A 100 17.74 1.28 -6.73
N ASP A 101 17.67 2.29 -7.60
CA ASP A 101 17.65 2.11 -9.04
C ASP A 101 19.01 1.57 -9.56
N LYS A 102 20.12 2.04 -8.99
CA LYS A 102 21.44 1.51 -9.29
C LYS A 102 21.55 0.04 -8.91
N LEU A 103 21.23 -0.30 -7.65
CA LEU A 103 21.28 -1.68 -7.15
C LEU A 103 20.35 -2.60 -7.95
N TRP A 104 19.18 -2.10 -8.32
CA TRP A 104 18.22 -2.84 -9.11
C TRP A 104 18.77 -3.20 -10.49
N ASN A 105 19.35 -2.24 -11.19
CA ASN A 105 19.89 -2.42 -12.52
C ASN A 105 21.18 -3.27 -12.55
N GLU A 106 21.95 -3.28 -11.47
CA GLU A 106 23.17 -4.10 -11.32
C GLU A 106 22.87 -5.54 -10.89
N SER A 107 21.64 -5.83 -10.43
CA SER A 107 21.24 -7.15 -9.93
C SER A 107 20.79 -8.08 -11.06
N THR A 108 21.49 -9.22 -11.20
CA THR A 108 21.14 -10.27 -12.18
C THR A 108 20.02 -11.21 -11.69
N HIS A 109 19.59 -11.10 -10.42
CA HIS A 109 18.64 -12.03 -9.81
C HIS A 109 17.17 -11.65 -10.01
N MET A 110 16.89 -10.58 -10.71
CA MET A 110 15.60 -9.91 -10.68
C MET A 110 14.62 -10.39 -11.75
N GLU A 111 15.09 -11.00 -12.82
CA GLU A 111 14.22 -11.47 -13.90
C GLU A 111 13.25 -12.58 -13.45
N HIS A 112 13.64 -13.38 -12.44
CA HIS A 112 12.84 -14.52 -11.98
C HIS A 112 11.84 -14.21 -10.87
N ALA A 113 12.03 -13.13 -10.11
CA ALA A 113 11.13 -12.81 -9.00
C ALA A 113 9.75 -12.34 -9.48
N TYR A 114 9.68 -11.66 -10.61
CA TYR A 114 8.46 -11.08 -11.16
C TYR A 114 7.56 -12.08 -11.87
N GLU A 115 8.12 -13.04 -12.57
CA GLU A 115 7.34 -14.07 -13.28
C GLU A 115 6.55 -14.97 -12.33
N ASN A 116 7.05 -15.15 -11.11
CA ASN A 116 6.40 -15.95 -10.08
C ASN A 116 5.29 -15.22 -9.32
N TYR A 117 5.17 -13.88 -9.47
CA TYR A 117 4.21 -13.06 -8.75
C TYR A 117 2.99 -12.64 -9.59
N LYS A 118 2.85 -13.09 -10.82
CA LYS A 118 1.60 -12.90 -11.56
C LYS A 118 0.47 -13.56 -10.80
N PRO A 119 -0.59 -12.83 -10.40
CA PRO A 119 -1.76 -13.47 -9.81
C PRO A 119 -2.23 -14.54 -10.76
N LYS A 120 -2.34 -15.78 -10.28
CA LYS A 120 -2.96 -16.84 -11.07
C LYS A 120 -4.33 -16.32 -11.47
N GLU A 121 -4.63 -16.27 -12.77
CA GLU A 121 -5.95 -15.91 -13.26
C GLU A 121 -6.96 -16.70 -12.44
N GLN A 122 -7.76 -16.00 -11.63
CA GLN A 122 -8.80 -16.65 -10.87
C GLN A 122 -9.82 -17.10 -11.89
N ASN A 123 -9.94 -18.41 -12.09
CA ASN A 123 -11.04 -19.01 -12.80
C ASN A 123 -12.32 -18.39 -12.23
N LYS A 124 -13.02 -17.63 -13.08
CA LYS A 124 -14.35 -17.12 -12.79
C LYS A 124 -15.25 -18.33 -12.55
N CYS A 125 -15.63 -18.54 -11.28
CA CYS A 125 -16.82 -19.32 -10.95
C CYS A 125 -18.02 -18.38 -10.97
#